data_93fd205581939bbb07b6a448604a82e7
#
_entry.id   93fd205581939bbb07b6a448604a82e7
#
_cell.length_a   1.000
_cell.length_b   1.000
_cell.length_c   1.000
_cell.angle_alpha   90.00
_cell.angle_beta   90.00
_cell.angle_gamma   90.00
#
_symmetry.space_group_name_H-M   'P 1'
#
loop_
_entity.id
_entity.type
_entity.pdbx_description
1 polymer ?
#
loop_
_entity_poly.entity_id
_entity_poly.type
_entity_poly.pdbx_seq_one_letter_code
_entity_poly.pdbx_strand_id
1 'polypeptide(L)'
;FFFHDVIPQQTVVGSVEFALIIFGIFMNVRRKRAIDALKEVGLGEHLHKRPNQMSGGQMQRVAIARALVNDPDILLADEPTGALDSETSVQVMELLKEVARDRLVVMVTHNPELAEAYATRIVELRDGIIRSDSNPYEVSSDKLEVPRHENMGKSSMSFLTSLLLSFNNLRTKKARTILTSFAGSIGI
;
A
#
# COMPACT_ATOMS: atom_id res chain seq x y z
N PHE A 1 2.20 -0.48 1.48
CA PHE A 1 1.24 0.58 1.13
C PHE A 1 1.99 1.90 1.01
N PHE A 2 1.57 2.76 0.08
CA PHE A 2 2.20 4.04 -0.19
C PHE A 2 1.23 5.20 0.06
N PHE A 3 1.71 6.21 0.76
CA PHE A 3 1.02 7.47 1.00
C PHE A 3 0.65 8.19 -0.32
N HIS A 4 1.52 8.13 -1.33
CA HIS A 4 1.37 8.86 -2.59
C HIS A 4 0.31 8.31 -3.54
N ASP A 5 -0.23 7.11 -3.28
CA ASP A 5 -1.21 6.46 -4.17
C ASP A 5 -2.67 6.84 -3.88
N VAL A 6 -2.91 7.84 -3.04
CA VAL A 6 -4.27 8.32 -2.79
C VAL A 6 -4.72 9.22 -3.92
N ILE A 7 -5.84 8.87 -4.55
CA ILE A 7 -6.38 9.62 -5.69
C ILE A 7 -6.86 10.99 -5.22
N PRO A 8 -6.26 12.11 -5.68
CA PRO A 8 -6.52 13.46 -5.13
C PRO A 8 -7.97 13.94 -5.24
N GLN A 9 -8.72 13.40 -6.19
CA GLN A 9 -10.10 13.81 -6.47
C GLN A 9 -11.14 13.02 -5.66
N GLN A 10 -10.74 11.94 -5.00
CA GLN A 10 -11.64 11.10 -4.19
C GLN A 10 -11.67 11.55 -2.74
N THR A 11 -12.77 11.26 -2.05
CA THR A 11 -12.86 11.39 -0.60
C THR A 11 -12.05 10.30 0.09
N VAL A 12 -11.72 10.50 1.35
CA VAL A 12 -11.02 9.53 2.20
C VAL A 12 -11.70 8.15 2.15
N VAL A 13 -13.01 8.09 2.34
CA VAL A 13 -13.76 6.83 2.25
C VAL A 13 -13.75 6.26 0.83
N GLY A 14 -13.84 7.09 -0.21
CA GLY A 14 -13.76 6.65 -1.60
C GLY A 14 -12.40 6.01 -1.94
N SER A 15 -11.32 6.53 -1.37
CA SER A 15 -9.98 5.97 -1.55
C SER A 15 -9.84 4.57 -0.94
N VAL A 16 -10.49 4.30 0.20
CA VAL A 16 -10.51 2.98 0.82
C VAL A 16 -11.47 2.04 0.08
N GLU A 17 -12.65 2.54 -0.33
CA GLU A 17 -13.59 1.78 -1.17
C GLU A 17 -12.97 1.28 -2.47
N PHE A 18 -12.05 2.06 -3.05
CA PHE A 18 -11.39 1.71 -4.31
C PHE A 18 -10.64 0.39 -4.23
N ALA A 19 -9.99 0.09 -3.11
CA ALA A 19 -9.33 -1.19 -2.89
C ALA A 19 -10.32 -2.37 -2.99
N LEU A 20 -11.54 -2.20 -2.50
CA LEU A 20 -12.60 -3.24 -2.55
C LEU A 20 -13.27 -3.37 -3.93
N ILE A 21 -13.23 -2.32 -4.76
CA ILE A 21 -13.75 -2.36 -6.14
C ILE A 21 -12.98 -3.38 -6.97
N ILE A 22 -11.65 -3.41 -6.82
CA ILE A 22 -10.76 -4.31 -7.57
C ILE A 22 -11.12 -5.78 -7.27
N PHE A 23 -11.61 -6.08 -6.08
CA PHE A 23 -12.04 -7.42 -5.66
C PHE A 23 -13.53 -7.72 -5.95
N GLY A 24 -14.23 -6.83 -6.67
CA GLY A 24 -15.61 -7.06 -7.08
C GLY A 24 -16.64 -7.01 -5.95
N ILE A 25 -16.34 -6.40 -4.81
CA ILE A 25 -17.25 -6.32 -3.66
C ILE A 25 -18.43 -5.39 -3.95
N PHE A 26 -19.65 -5.83 -3.64
CA PHE A 26 -20.88 -5.05 -3.83
C PHE A 26 -20.89 -3.74 -3.04
N MET A 27 -21.48 -2.69 -3.64
CA MET A 27 -21.42 -1.31 -3.14
C MET A 27 -21.83 -1.14 -1.66
N ASN A 28 -22.90 -1.78 -1.22
CA ASN A 28 -23.40 -1.66 0.16
C ASN A 28 -22.42 -2.25 1.19
N VAL A 29 -21.83 -3.41 0.87
CA VAL A 29 -20.85 -4.09 1.72
C VAL A 29 -19.54 -3.30 1.73
N ARG A 30 -19.11 -2.84 0.56
CA ARG A 30 -17.88 -2.05 0.35
C ARG A 30 -17.88 -0.77 1.19
N ARG A 31 -18.98 0.00 1.13
CA ARG A 31 -19.12 1.25 1.89
C ARG A 31 -18.99 1.03 3.39
N LYS A 32 -19.67 0.01 3.91
CA LYS A 32 -19.61 -0.33 5.33
C LYS A 32 -18.18 -0.73 5.74
N ARG A 33 -17.54 -1.64 5.01
CA ARG A 33 -16.16 -2.08 5.30
C ARG A 33 -15.16 -0.91 5.28
N ALA A 34 -15.27 0.00 4.31
CA ALA A 34 -14.40 1.15 4.22
C ALA A 34 -14.57 2.11 5.41
N ILE A 35 -15.81 2.33 5.86
CA ILE A 35 -16.09 3.14 7.05
C ILE A 35 -15.53 2.47 8.31
N ASP A 36 -15.72 1.16 8.47
CA ASP A 36 -15.25 0.41 9.62
C ASP A 36 -13.70 0.44 9.68
N ALA A 37 -13.00 0.20 8.58
CA ALA A 37 -11.55 0.31 8.50
C ALA A 37 -11.03 1.72 8.82
N LEU A 38 -11.73 2.77 8.38
CA LEU A 38 -11.36 4.15 8.70
C LEU A 38 -11.58 4.49 10.18
N LYS A 39 -12.61 3.93 10.81
CA LYS A 39 -12.82 4.08 12.26
C LYS A 39 -11.74 3.37 13.06
N GLU A 40 -11.30 2.20 12.64
CA GLU A 40 -10.23 1.41 13.26
C GLU A 40 -8.91 2.21 13.32
N VAL A 41 -8.60 2.99 12.30
CA VAL A 41 -7.42 3.87 12.28
C VAL A 41 -7.67 5.28 12.86
N GLY A 42 -8.81 5.51 13.52
CA GLY A 42 -9.17 6.79 14.16
C GLY A 42 -9.59 7.91 13.21
N LEU A 43 -10.09 7.58 12.01
CA LEU A 43 -10.51 8.55 10.99
C LEU A 43 -12.03 8.60 10.75
N GLY A 44 -12.84 8.11 11.69
CA GLY A 44 -14.29 8.06 11.57
C GLY A 44 -14.97 9.41 11.30
N GLU A 45 -14.41 10.52 11.77
CA GLU A 45 -14.93 11.89 11.54
C GLU A 45 -14.43 12.52 10.24
N HIS A 46 -13.51 11.86 9.52
CA HIS A 46 -12.86 12.41 8.34
C HIS A 46 -13.28 11.76 7.02
N LEU A 47 -14.33 10.95 7.02
CA LEU A 47 -14.78 10.11 5.89
C LEU A 47 -14.97 10.88 4.58
N HIS A 48 -15.49 12.09 4.65
CA HIS A 48 -15.85 12.92 3.49
C HIS A 48 -14.79 13.96 3.12
N LYS A 49 -13.72 14.07 3.90
CA LYS A 49 -12.59 14.95 3.57
C LYS A 49 -11.87 14.45 2.31
N ARG A 50 -11.20 15.38 1.65
CA ARG A 50 -10.29 15.08 0.53
C ARG A 50 -8.84 15.07 1.02
N PRO A 51 -7.90 14.44 0.30
CA PRO A 51 -6.49 14.36 0.67
C PRO A 51 -5.84 15.72 1.01
N ASN A 52 -6.19 16.78 0.27
CA ASN A 52 -5.69 18.14 0.50
C ASN A 52 -6.21 18.81 1.79
N GLN A 53 -7.15 18.17 2.48
CA GLN A 53 -7.72 18.63 3.76
C GLN A 53 -7.21 17.80 4.95
N MET A 54 -6.22 16.94 4.72
CA MET A 54 -5.69 15.98 5.68
C MET A 54 -4.23 16.28 5.98
N SER A 55 -3.79 16.03 7.21
CA SER A 55 -2.37 16.06 7.56
C SER A 55 -1.62 14.83 6.98
N GLY A 56 -0.29 14.88 6.95
CA GLY A 56 0.54 13.74 6.51
C GLY A 56 0.23 12.46 7.28
N GLY A 57 0.16 12.54 8.61
CA GLY A 57 -0.17 11.37 9.44
C GLY A 57 -1.59 10.86 9.25
N GLN A 58 -2.57 11.75 9.03
CA GLN A 58 -3.92 11.33 8.69
C GLN A 58 -3.96 10.60 7.35
N MET A 59 -3.21 11.08 6.36
CA MET A 59 -3.10 10.42 5.07
C MET A 59 -2.41 9.05 5.16
N GLN A 60 -1.39 8.93 6.03
CA GLN A 60 -0.76 7.65 6.30
C GLN A 60 -1.74 6.65 6.93
N ARG A 61 -2.59 7.10 7.86
CA ARG A 61 -3.66 6.27 8.42
C ARG A 61 -4.70 5.87 7.37
N VAL A 62 -5.02 6.73 6.39
CA VAL A 62 -5.86 6.36 5.24
C VAL A 62 -5.20 5.24 4.42
N ALA A 63 -3.88 5.31 4.18
CA ALA A 63 -3.14 4.27 3.46
C ALA A 63 -3.16 2.93 4.21
N ILE A 64 -3.01 2.97 5.55
CA ILE A 64 -3.14 1.78 6.41
C ILE A 64 -4.56 1.21 6.34
N ALA A 65 -5.60 2.04 6.49
CA ALA A 65 -6.99 1.59 6.37
C ALA A 65 -7.27 0.94 5.01
N ARG A 66 -6.74 1.51 3.93
CA ARG A 66 -6.84 0.95 2.58
C ARG A 66 -6.19 -0.43 2.46
N ALA A 67 -5.08 -0.65 3.15
CA ALA A 67 -4.41 -1.95 3.18
C ALA A 67 -5.18 -2.97 4.03
N LEU A 68 -5.78 -2.54 5.15
CA LEU A 68 -6.52 -3.38 6.09
C LEU A 68 -7.91 -3.78 5.61
N VAL A 69 -8.56 -2.99 4.73
CA VAL A 69 -9.97 -3.17 4.34
C VAL A 69 -10.28 -4.53 3.70
N ASN A 70 -9.26 -5.20 3.15
CA ASN A 70 -9.36 -6.55 2.59
C ASN A 70 -9.02 -7.66 3.59
N ASP A 71 -8.80 -7.30 4.87
CA ASP A 71 -8.44 -8.22 5.94
C ASP A 71 -7.26 -9.15 5.60
N PRO A 72 -6.08 -8.60 5.27
CA PRO A 72 -4.92 -9.40 4.89
C PRO A 72 -4.25 -10.05 6.10
N ASP A 73 -3.71 -11.26 5.91
CA ASP A 73 -2.87 -11.93 6.92
C ASP A 73 -1.50 -11.26 7.06
N ILE A 74 -1.01 -10.61 6.00
CA ILE A 74 0.31 -9.97 5.94
C ILE A 74 0.17 -8.53 5.47
N LEU A 75 0.69 -7.59 6.25
CA LEU A 75 0.77 -6.18 5.92
C LEU A 75 2.21 -5.79 5.60
N LEU A 76 2.44 -5.24 4.40
CA LEU A 76 3.74 -4.73 4.00
C LEU A 76 3.77 -3.20 4.15
N ALA A 77 4.71 -2.69 4.93
CA ALA A 77 4.91 -1.26 5.17
C ALA A 77 6.30 -0.84 4.71
N ASP A 78 6.36 0.00 3.69
CA ASP A 78 7.61 0.55 3.17
C ASP A 78 7.73 2.01 3.61
N GLU A 79 8.72 2.32 4.44
CA GLU A 79 8.98 3.62 5.04
C GLU A 79 7.72 4.32 5.60
N PRO A 80 6.96 3.68 6.50
CA PRO A 80 5.65 4.20 6.91
C PRO A 80 5.70 5.54 7.65
N THR A 81 6.89 5.97 8.07
CA THR A 81 7.13 7.22 8.83
C THR A 81 8.02 8.21 8.11
N GLY A 82 8.53 7.88 6.90
CA GLY A 82 9.60 8.64 6.22
C GLY A 82 9.27 10.10 5.88
N ALA A 83 8.00 10.49 5.81
CA ALA A 83 7.55 11.85 5.51
C ALA A 83 6.82 12.52 6.68
N LEU A 84 6.96 11.99 7.91
CA LEU A 84 6.23 12.43 9.09
C LEU A 84 7.18 13.06 10.13
N ASP A 85 6.63 13.98 10.94
CA ASP A 85 7.30 14.46 12.14
C ASP A 85 7.37 13.35 13.22
N SER A 86 8.21 13.56 14.22
CA SER A 86 8.49 12.55 15.25
C SER A 86 7.25 12.11 16.03
N GLU A 87 6.36 13.04 16.38
CA GLU A 87 5.16 12.75 17.14
C GLU A 87 4.17 11.92 16.33
N THR A 88 3.94 12.32 15.08
CA THR A 88 3.07 11.60 14.15
C THR A 88 3.65 10.23 13.79
N SER A 89 4.97 10.11 13.69
CA SER A 89 5.67 8.83 13.47
C SER A 89 5.37 7.83 14.58
N VAL A 90 5.47 8.24 15.84
CA VAL A 90 5.12 7.41 17.00
C VAL A 90 3.66 6.93 16.92
N GLN A 91 2.72 7.85 16.60
CA GLN A 91 1.31 7.47 16.48
C GLN A 91 1.04 6.44 15.38
N VAL A 92 1.74 6.52 14.24
CA VAL A 92 1.65 5.54 13.16
C VAL A 92 2.27 4.21 13.58
N MET A 93 3.41 4.23 14.29
CA MET A 93 4.05 3.02 14.79
C MET A 93 3.21 2.30 15.85
N GLU A 94 2.58 3.03 16.77
CA GLU A 94 1.64 2.41 17.73
C GLU A 94 0.45 1.76 17.03
N LEU A 95 -0.11 2.40 15.99
CA LEU A 95 -1.16 1.80 15.17
C LEU A 95 -0.69 0.51 14.48
N LEU A 96 0.50 0.52 13.87
CA LEU A 96 1.06 -0.69 13.24
C LEU A 96 1.33 -1.81 14.25
N LYS A 97 1.76 -1.46 15.47
CA LYS A 97 1.95 -2.41 16.57
C LYS A 97 0.62 -3.03 17.02
N GLU A 98 -0.45 -2.25 17.05
CA GLU A 98 -1.79 -2.77 17.34
C GLU A 98 -2.25 -3.73 16.24
N VAL A 99 -2.10 -3.37 14.99
CA VAL A 99 -2.38 -4.23 13.82
C VAL A 99 -1.56 -5.52 13.86
N ALA A 100 -0.32 -5.47 14.36
CA ALA A 100 0.56 -6.64 14.45
C ALA A 100 0.15 -7.67 15.52
N ARG A 101 -0.90 -7.42 16.32
CA ARG A 101 -1.41 -8.41 17.29
C ARG A 101 -2.09 -9.58 16.61
N ASP A 102 -2.76 -9.35 15.49
CA ASP A 102 -3.60 -10.34 14.82
C ASP A 102 -3.04 -10.75 13.44
N ARG A 103 -2.00 -10.07 12.95
CA ARG A 103 -1.45 -10.30 11.62
C ARG A 103 0.05 -10.00 11.54
N LEU A 104 0.71 -10.55 10.55
CA LEU A 104 2.14 -10.27 10.33
C LEU A 104 2.30 -8.89 9.68
N VAL A 105 3.06 -8.01 10.34
CA VAL A 105 3.50 -6.73 9.76
C VAL A 105 4.97 -6.85 9.39
N VAL A 106 5.28 -6.68 8.10
CA VAL A 106 6.66 -6.61 7.60
C VAL A 106 6.94 -5.17 7.24
N MET A 107 7.87 -4.53 7.94
CA MET A 107 8.23 -3.14 7.73
C MET A 107 9.64 -3.02 7.15
N VAL A 108 9.81 -2.16 6.16
CA VAL A 108 11.11 -1.70 5.69
C VAL A 108 11.31 -0.27 6.18
N THR A 109 12.42 0.01 6.83
CA THR A 109 12.76 1.35 7.30
C THR A 109 14.28 1.55 7.34
N HIS A 110 14.72 2.78 7.14
CA HIS A 110 16.10 3.18 7.35
C HIS A 110 16.33 3.83 8.74
N ASN A 111 15.29 3.86 9.60
CA ASN A 111 15.38 4.39 10.95
C ASN A 111 15.57 3.23 11.96
N PRO A 112 16.82 3.01 12.46
CA PRO A 112 17.10 1.92 13.39
C PRO A 112 16.40 2.09 14.74
N GLU A 113 16.23 3.30 15.24
CA GLU A 113 15.59 3.57 16.54
C GLU A 113 14.14 3.10 16.55
N LEU A 114 13.40 3.37 15.47
CA LEU A 114 12.03 2.88 15.33
C LEU A 114 11.98 1.36 15.17
N ALA A 115 12.92 0.78 14.43
CA ALA A 115 13.00 -0.66 14.28
C ALA A 115 13.24 -1.34 15.64
N GLU A 116 14.20 -0.86 16.43
CA GLU A 116 14.52 -1.40 17.76
C GLU A 116 13.36 -1.24 18.76
N ALA A 117 12.64 -0.12 18.70
CA ALA A 117 11.54 0.16 19.63
C ALA A 117 10.27 -0.67 19.37
N TYR A 118 10.01 -1.03 18.09
CA TYR A 118 8.72 -1.60 17.70
C TYR A 118 8.78 -3.01 17.12
N ALA A 119 9.90 -3.44 16.54
CA ALA A 119 9.98 -4.73 15.89
C ALA A 119 10.25 -5.87 16.86
N THR A 120 9.63 -7.02 16.62
CA THR A 120 9.92 -8.29 17.35
C THR A 120 11.08 -9.06 16.72
N ARG A 121 11.38 -8.79 15.45
CA ARG A 121 12.53 -9.35 14.71
C ARG A 121 13.06 -8.29 13.76
N ILE A 122 14.37 -8.13 13.74
CA ILE A 122 15.07 -7.18 12.87
C ILE A 122 16.02 -7.96 11.97
N VAL A 123 15.90 -7.75 10.66
CA VAL A 123 16.80 -8.30 9.65
C VAL A 123 17.51 -7.12 8.98
N GLU A 124 18.80 -6.98 9.21
CA GLU A 124 19.60 -5.94 8.62
C GLU A 124 20.14 -6.38 7.25
N LEU A 125 19.80 -5.59 6.21
CA LEU A 125 20.29 -5.81 4.85
C LEU A 125 21.27 -4.70 4.46
N ARG A 126 22.40 -5.10 3.85
CA ARG A 126 23.35 -4.18 3.26
C ARG A 126 23.91 -4.77 1.96
N ASP A 127 23.86 -3.98 0.89
CA ASP A 127 24.33 -4.39 -0.44
C ASP A 127 23.70 -5.72 -0.93
N GLY A 128 22.41 -5.94 -0.61
CA GLY A 128 21.67 -7.14 -0.97
C GLY A 128 21.99 -8.39 -0.14
N ILE A 129 22.81 -8.25 0.92
CA ILE A 129 23.23 -9.34 1.80
C ILE A 129 22.67 -9.11 3.21
N ILE A 130 22.20 -10.19 3.84
CA ILE A 130 21.78 -10.16 5.25
C ILE A 130 23.03 -10.04 6.11
N ARG A 131 23.14 -8.97 6.89
CA ARG A 131 24.24 -8.71 7.83
C ARG A 131 23.96 -9.28 9.21
N SER A 132 22.75 -9.10 9.69
CA SER A 132 22.32 -9.60 10.97
C SER A 132 20.85 -9.98 10.95
N ASP A 133 20.46 -10.88 11.81
CA ASP A 133 19.09 -11.29 12.08
C ASP A 133 18.94 -11.50 13.58
N SER A 134 18.10 -10.72 14.23
CA SER A 134 17.95 -10.74 15.69
C SER A 134 17.29 -12.02 16.23
N ASN A 135 16.55 -12.74 15.39
CA ASN A 135 15.87 -13.99 15.74
C ASN A 135 15.78 -14.91 14.52
N PRO A 136 16.92 -15.49 14.07
CA PRO A 136 16.95 -16.34 12.90
C PRO A 136 16.09 -17.58 13.10
N TYR A 137 15.31 -17.92 12.07
CA TYR A 137 14.53 -19.16 12.09
C TYR A 137 15.45 -20.35 11.88
N GLU A 138 15.57 -21.21 12.90
CA GLU A 138 16.28 -22.49 12.77
C GLU A 138 15.40 -23.47 11.96
N VAL A 139 15.77 -23.67 10.71
CA VAL A 139 15.12 -24.67 9.85
C VAL A 139 15.57 -26.05 10.35
N SER A 140 14.73 -26.74 11.11
CA SER A 140 14.92 -28.16 11.37
C SER A 140 14.83 -28.88 10.01
N SER A 141 15.93 -29.54 9.61
CA SER A 141 16.14 -30.18 8.32
C SER A 141 15.08 -31.26 7.93
N ASP A 142 14.22 -31.64 8.87
CA ASP A 142 13.23 -32.72 8.67
C ASP A 142 11.89 -32.28 8.05
N LYS A 143 11.66 -30.99 7.75
CA LYS A 143 10.37 -30.49 7.24
C LYS A 143 10.49 -29.45 6.12
N LEU A 144 11.49 -29.57 5.25
CA LEU A 144 11.53 -28.80 4.01
C LEU A 144 10.70 -29.51 2.91
N GLU A 145 9.41 -29.70 3.13
CA GLU A 145 8.50 -29.64 2.01
C GLU A 145 8.35 -28.17 1.61
N VAL A 146 9.28 -27.68 0.79
CA VAL A 146 9.08 -26.41 0.08
C VAL A 146 7.81 -26.59 -0.72
N PRO A 147 6.70 -25.87 -0.43
CA PRO A 147 5.53 -25.94 -1.28
C PRO A 147 6.04 -25.55 -2.66
N ARG A 148 6.02 -26.49 -3.62
CA ARG A 148 6.22 -26.14 -5.02
C ARG A 148 5.10 -25.18 -5.34
N HIS A 149 5.44 -23.89 -5.45
CA HIS A 149 4.53 -22.95 -6.06
C HIS A 149 4.21 -23.53 -7.44
N GLU A 150 3.03 -24.12 -7.58
CA GLU A 150 2.49 -24.41 -8.90
C GLU A 150 2.60 -23.08 -9.65
N ASN A 151 3.31 -23.12 -10.76
CA ASN A 151 3.56 -21.97 -11.61
C ASN A 151 2.24 -21.19 -11.74
N MET A 152 2.16 -20.04 -11.07
CA MET A 152 1.12 -19.08 -11.38
C MET A 152 1.24 -18.85 -12.88
N GLY A 153 0.25 -19.38 -13.64
CA GLY A 153 0.30 -19.43 -15.09
C GLY A 153 0.78 -18.09 -15.63
N LYS A 154 1.69 -18.12 -16.59
CA LYS A 154 2.20 -16.91 -17.23
C LYS A 154 1.03 -16.00 -17.50
N SER A 155 0.97 -14.83 -16.84
CA SER A 155 -0.06 -13.84 -17.12
C SER A 155 0.11 -13.40 -18.57
N SER A 156 -0.60 -14.02 -19.48
CA SER A 156 -0.60 -13.64 -20.89
C SER A 156 -1.72 -12.64 -21.09
N MET A 157 -1.34 -11.39 -21.20
CA MET A 157 -2.28 -10.35 -21.58
C MET A 157 -2.58 -10.52 -23.07
N SER A 158 -3.85 -10.73 -23.43
CA SER A 158 -4.28 -10.81 -24.82
C SER A 158 -3.85 -9.52 -25.56
N PHE A 159 -3.34 -9.68 -26.80
CA PHE A 159 -2.97 -8.54 -27.65
C PHE A 159 -4.11 -7.51 -27.78
N LEU A 160 -5.35 -7.99 -27.89
CA LEU A 160 -6.54 -7.13 -27.95
C LEU A 160 -6.73 -6.31 -26.68
N THR A 161 -6.48 -6.90 -25.49
CA THR A 161 -6.56 -6.23 -24.20
C THR A 161 -5.47 -5.16 -24.05
N SER A 162 -4.25 -5.46 -24.50
CA SER A 162 -3.14 -4.50 -24.53
C SER A 162 -3.44 -3.30 -25.44
N LEU A 163 -4.04 -3.55 -26.60
CA LEU A 163 -4.42 -2.54 -27.57
C LEU A 163 -5.54 -1.64 -27.03
N LEU A 164 -6.55 -2.23 -26.40
CA LEU A 164 -7.66 -1.50 -25.73
C LEU A 164 -7.17 -0.65 -24.55
N LEU A 165 -6.25 -1.17 -23.72
CA LEU A 165 -5.65 -0.41 -22.63
C LEU A 165 -4.78 0.75 -23.13
N SER A 166 -3.98 0.53 -24.20
CA SER A 166 -3.21 1.59 -24.86
C SER A 166 -4.13 2.68 -25.41
N PHE A 167 -5.21 2.30 -26.09
CA PHE A 167 -6.17 3.24 -26.66
C PHE A 167 -6.92 4.04 -25.58
N ASN A 168 -7.29 3.39 -24.48
CA ASN A 168 -7.89 4.07 -23.33
C ASN A 168 -6.93 5.05 -22.67
N ASN A 169 -5.64 4.70 -22.54
CA ASN A 169 -4.61 5.59 -22.01
C ASN A 169 -4.40 6.83 -22.91
N LEU A 170 -4.43 6.67 -24.23
CA LEU A 170 -4.36 7.78 -25.19
C LEU A 170 -5.60 8.67 -25.07
N ARG A 171 -6.78 8.09 -24.88
CA ARG A 171 -8.04 8.81 -24.76
C ARG A 171 -8.15 9.60 -23.46
N THR A 172 -7.65 9.06 -22.33
CA THR A 172 -7.66 9.73 -21.01
C THR A 172 -6.62 10.84 -20.90
N LYS A 173 -5.51 10.75 -21.65
CA LYS A 173 -4.43 11.75 -21.66
C LYS A 173 -4.47 12.66 -22.90
N LYS A 174 -5.64 12.94 -23.44
CA LYS A 174 -5.84 13.73 -24.68
C LYS A 174 -5.01 15.00 -24.74
N ALA A 175 -4.98 15.80 -23.67
CA ALA A 175 -4.23 17.05 -23.63
C ALA A 175 -2.72 16.82 -23.81
N ARG A 176 -2.14 15.80 -23.15
CA ARG A 176 -0.72 15.49 -23.26
C ARG A 176 -0.38 14.90 -24.63
N THR A 177 -1.24 14.05 -25.21
CA THR A 177 -1.04 13.43 -26.52
C THR A 177 -1.10 14.47 -27.63
N ILE A 178 -2.02 15.44 -27.55
CA ILE A 178 -2.10 16.55 -28.51
C ILE A 178 -0.85 17.44 -28.41
N LEU A 179 -0.41 17.78 -27.20
CA LEU A 179 0.77 18.63 -26.98
C LEU A 179 2.07 17.97 -27.51
N THR A 180 2.24 16.66 -27.27
CA THR A 180 3.42 15.93 -27.77
C THR A 180 3.38 15.73 -29.29
N SER A 181 2.19 15.53 -29.89
CA SER A 181 2.03 15.45 -31.34
C SER A 181 2.32 16.81 -32.02
N PHE A 182 1.87 17.91 -31.41
CA PHE A 182 2.18 19.26 -31.89
C PHE A 182 3.67 19.60 -31.77
N ALA A 183 4.30 19.27 -30.63
CA ALA A 183 5.74 19.48 -30.43
C ALA A 183 6.60 18.69 -31.42
N GLY A 184 6.17 17.47 -31.77
CA GLY A 184 6.84 16.64 -32.79
C GLY A 184 6.66 17.12 -34.24
N SER A 185 5.58 17.86 -34.52
CA SER A 185 5.34 18.40 -35.87
C SER A 185 6.00 19.76 -36.15
N ILE A 186 6.49 20.45 -35.10
CA ILE A 186 7.17 21.75 -35.22
C ILE A 186 8.70 21.56 -35.22
N GLY A 187 9.21 20.34 -34.89
CA GLY A 187 10.62 19.99 -34.79
C GLY A 187 11.25 19.45 -36.08
N ILE A 188 10.73 19.79 -37.28
CA ILE A 188 11.32 19.52 -38.59
C ILE A 188 11.72 20.84 -39.23
#